data_82114db66dfb1e903dd34f26bef4ae36
#
_entry.id   82114db66dfb1e903dd34f26bef4ae36
#
_cell.length_a   1.000
_cell.length_b   1.000
_cell.length_c   1.000
_cell.angle_alpha   90.00
_cell.angle_beta   90.00
_cell.angle_gamma   90.00
#
_symmetry.space_group_name_H-M   'P 1'
#
loop_
_entity.id
_entity.type
_entity.pdbx_description
1 polymer ?
#
loop_
_entity_poly.entity_id
_entity_poly.type
_entity_poly.pdbx_seq_one_letter_code
_entity_poly.pdbx_strand_id
1 'polypeptide(L)'
;MKIGILGGGQLGRMLIQEALKYDDEFYTLDPSSDCPCAGISHFTKGDFNDYQTVMDFGKDKDVLTIEIEHVNVQALEDLQKQGIKIIPSPSAVKIIQQKILQKEFYQKNEIPSPDFQVIQDKLEVNFPLPFVQKLNTGGYDGKGVQVIRNEKELENLWDAPSVLEALVDIEKELSVIVAKNDKGEVKVFPVTEMVANPRLNLLDFNICPSEISDEIQTQIDEIVRKFIQAMASSGLFAIELFLDKNGKVWVNETAPRLHNSGHLTQEGNSNSQFEQMYRVVKNLPLADTDADKYSGMFNLVGEDGYQGKAYYEGLEDVLKLPKTYVHLYGKTETKSGRKMGHINILADNREELLEKLTTIKSMIRVISKKH
;
A
#
# COMPACT_ATOMS: atom_id res chain seq x y z
N MET A 1 20.37 4.33 -15.78
CA MET A 1 19.34 3.34 -16.09
C MET A 1 18.03 4.02 -16.44
N LYS A 2 17.25 3.43 -17.37
CA LYS A 2 15.88 3.86 -17.65
C LYS A 2 14.91 3.04 -16.79
N ILE A 3 14.35 3.64 -15.77
CA ILE A 3 13.42 3.01 -14.83
C ILE A 3 12.00 3.40 -15.20
N GLY A 4 11.19 2.45 -15.63
CA GLY A 4 9.77 2.65 -15.93
C GLY A 4 8.88 2.31 -14.74
N ILE A 5 7.87 3.14 -14.48
CA ILE A 5 6.90 2.96 -13.41
C ILE A 5 5.50 2.94 -14.03
N LEU A 6 4.77 1.86 -13.82
CA LEU A 6 3.36 1.75 -14.20
C LEU A 6 2.49 2.30 -13.06
N GLY A 7 1.81 3.40 -13.35
CA GLY A 7 1.14 4.27 -12.39
C GLY A 7 1.97 5.50 -12.06
N GLY A 8 1.35 6.68 -12.13
CA GLY A 8 1.97 7.98 -11.88
C GLY A 8 1.48 8.65 -10.59
N GLY A 9 0.98 7.88 -9.63
CA GLY A 9 0.43 8.37 -8.38
C GLY A 9 1.47 8.84 -7.37
N GLN A 10 1.04 9.04 -6.12
CA GLN A 10 1.89 9.57 -5.06
C GLN A 10 3.04 8.64 -4.66
N LEU A 11 2.85 7.32 -4.76
CA LEU A 11 3.91 6.36 -4.40
C LEU A 11 5.06 6.42 -5.40
N GLY A 12 4.73 6.48 -6.69
CA GLY A 12 5.71 6.70 -7.76
C GLY A 12 6.42 8.05 -7.62
N ARG A 13 5.68 9.12 -7.28
CA ARG A 13 6.26 10.44 -7.02
C ARG A 13 7.29 10.41 -5.90
N MET A 14 6.96 9.82 -4.76
CA MET A 14 7.87 9.75 -3.62
C MET A 14 9.07 8.84 -3.89
N LEU A 15 8.88 7.74 -4.65
CA LEU A 15 10.00 6.92 -5.14
C LEU A 15 10.98 7.74 -5.98
N ILE A 16 10.47 8.50 -6.94
CA ILE A 16 11.29 9.37 -7.79
C ILE A 16 12.01 10.44 -6.96
N GLN A 17 11.29 11.12 -6.06
CA GLN A 17 11.88 12.16 -5.19
C GLN A 17 13.02 11.60 -4.34
N GLU A 18 12.86 10.42 -3.75
CA GLU A 18 13.91 9.76 -2.97
C GLU A 18 15.11 9.37 -3.83
N ALA A 19 14.86 8.93 -5.06
CA ALA A 19 15.88 8.45 -5.99
C ALA A 19 16.57 9.56 -6.81
N LEU A 20 16.10 10.80 -6.76
CA LEU A 20 16.75 11.94 -7.48
C LEU A 20 18.20 12.22 -7.06
N LYS A 21 18.65 11.72 -5.93
CA LYS A 21 20.05 11.76 -5.50
C LYS A 21 20.97 10.79 -6.26
N TYR A 22 20.42 9.97 -7.15
CA TYR A 22 21.13 9.01 -7.99
C TYR A 22 20.98 9.40 -9.47
N ASP A 23 21.89 8.91 -10.33
CA ASP A 23 22.00 9.28 -11.74
C ASP A 23 21.14 8.37 -12.64
N ASP A 24 19.84 8.24 -12.37
CA ASP A 24 18.91 7.43 -13.16
C ASP A 24 17.80 8.25 -13.79
N GLU A 25 17.25 7.76 -14.90
CA GLU A 25 16.14 8.38 -15.61
C GLU A 25 14.83 7.66 -15.25
N PHE A 26 13.82 8.44 -14.87
CA PHE A 26 12.52 7.91 -14.50
C PHE A 26 11.47 8.20 -15.58
N TYR A 27 10.74 7.16 -15.94
CA TYR A 27 9.65 7.18 -16.91
C TYR A 27 8.37 6.72 -16.20
N THR A 28 7.24 7.37 -16.46
CA THR A 28 5.95 6.97 -15.87
C THR A 28 4.87 6.85 -16.92
N LEU A 29 4.02 5.83 -16.78
CA LEU A 29 2.83 5.61 -17.60
C LEU A 29 1.60 5.77 -16.72
N ASP A 30 0.70 6.71 -17.05
CA ASP A 30 -0.56 6.91 -16.31
C ASP A 30 -1.64 7.47 -17.24
N PRO A 31 -2.93 7.07 -17.07
CA PRO A 31 -4.01 7.62 -17.90
C PRO A 31 -4.30 9.09 -17.63
N SER A 32 -3.91 9.63 -16.46
CA SER A 32 -4.16 11.02 -16.08
C SER A 32 -2.94 11.89 -16.30
N SER A 33 -3.06 12.90 -17.14
CA SER A 33 -2.02 13.92 -17.32
C SER A 33 -1.81 14.84 -16.10
N ASP A 34 -2.73 14.82 -15.12
CA ASP A 34 -2.63 15.52 -13.83
C ASP A 34 -2.18 14.57 -12.70
N CYS A 35 -1.43 13.52 -13.05
CA CYS A 35 -0.90 12.61 -12.05
C CYS A 35 0.33 13.21 -11.33
N PRO A 36 0.58 12.83 -10.06
CA PRO A 36 1.71 13.32 -9.25
C PRO A 36 3.10 13.23 -9.91
N CYS A 37 3.33 12.27 -10.80
CA CYS A 37 4.61 12.06 -11.47
C CYS A 37 4.79 12.88 -12.75
N ALA A 38 3.72 13.46 -13.35
CA ALA A 38 3.78 14.08 -14.67
C ALA A 38 4.81 15.23 -14.77
N GLY A 39 5.08 15.94 -13.66
CA GLY A 39 6.03 17.06 -13.62
C GLY A 39 7.46 16.71 -13.22
N ILE A 40 7.75 15.45 -12.88
CA ILE A 40 9.04 15.02 -12.30
C ILE A 40 9.64 13.78 -12.98
N SER A 41 9.03 13.30 -14.06
CA SER A 41 9.47 12.13 -14.83
C SER A 41 9.27 12.37 -16.32
N HIS A 42 9.84 11.50 -17.16
CA HIS A 42 9.44 11.38 -18.56
C HIS A 42 8.06 10.74 -18.64
N PHE A 43 7.04 11.58 -18.65
CA PHE A 43 5.65 11.14 -18.57
C PHE A 43 5.10 10.68 -19.91
N THR A 44 4.44 9.52 -19.92
CA THR A 44 3.65 8.98 -21.03
C THR A 44 2.21 8.85 -20.60
N LYS A 45 1.28 9.48 -21.33
CA LYS A 45 -0.14 9.30 -21.10
C LYS A 45 -0.62 8.00 -21.75
N GLY A 46 -1.20 7.09 -20.97
CA GLY A 46 -1.74 5.82 -21.47
C GLY A 46 -2.29 4.94 -20.36
N ASP A 47 -3.07 3.95 -20.74
CA ASP A 47 -3.66 3.01 -19.81
C ASP A 47 -2.69 1.85 -19.53
N PHE A 48 -2.30 1.68 -18.28
CA PHE A 48 -1.45 0.57 -17.84
C PHE A 48 -2.18 -0.80 -17.81
N ASN A 49 -3.50 -0.84 -18.10
CA ASN A 49 -4.25 -2.06 -18.34
C ASN A 49 -4.28 -2.48 -19.82
N ASP A 50 -3.96 -1.55 -20.73
CA ASP A 50 -3.90 -1.86 -22.16
C ASP A 50 -2.58 -2.55 -22.52
N TYR A 51 -2.68 -3.73 -23.12
CA TYR A 51 -1.53 -4.57 -23.47
C TYR A 51 -0.52 -3.84 -24.35
N GLN A 52 -1.00 -3.23 -25.46
CA GLN A 52 -0.10 -2.61 -26.43
C GLN A 52 0.57 -1.36 -25.86
N THR A 53 -0.16 -0.57 -25.08
CA THR A 53 0.36 0.61 -24.39
C THR A 53 1.50 0.24 -23.44
N VAL A 54 1.34 -0.83 -22.64
CA VAL A 54 2.38 -1.30 -21.72
C VAL A 54 3.59 -1.86 -22.48
N MET A 55 3.36 -2.62 -23.57
CA MET A 55 4.45 -3.12 -24.43
C MET A 55 5.26 -1.98 -25.04
N ASP A 56 4.59 -0.96 -25.62
CA ASP A 56 5.26 0.17 -26.25
C ASP A 56 6.02 1.04 -25.23
N PHE A 57 5.48 1.22 -24.04
CA PHE A 57 6.14 1.91 -22.95
C PHE A 57 7.36 1.15 -22.42
N GLY A 58 7.25 -0.17 -22.28
CA GLY A 58 8.25 -0.97 -21.58
C GLY A 58 9.46 -1.39 -22.42
N LYS A 59 9.32 -1.53 -23.74
CA LYS A 59 10.30 -2.16 -24.64
C LYS A 59 11.71 -1.55 -24.66
N ASP A 60 11.86 -0.30 -24.25
CA ASP A 60 13.14 0.43 -24.23
C ASP A 60 13.62 0.78 -22.79
N LYS A 61 13.01 0.19 -21.77
CA LYS A 61 13.40 0.37 -20.38
C LYS A 61 14.34 -0.73 -19.93
N ASP A 62 15.24 -0.39 -18.98
CA ASP A 62 16.11 -1.37 -18.36
C ASP A 62 15.35 -2.20 -17.31
N VAL A 63 14.40 -1.55 -16.62
CA VAL A 63 13.55 -2.18 -15.60
C VAL A 63 12.18 -1.50 -15.54
N LEU A 64 11.15 -2.30 -15.29
CA LEU A 64 9.82 -1.82 -14.96
C LEU A 64 9.46 -2.17 -13.52
N THR A 65 8.83 -1.23 -12.85
CA THR A 65 8.17 -1.44 -11.56
C THR A 65 6.75 -0.89 -11.58
N ILE A 66 5.98 -1.18 -10.53
CA ILE A 66 4.58 -0.80 -10.46
C ILE A 66 4.33 0.13 -9.25
N GLU A 67 3.44 1.08 -9.45
CA GLU A 67 2.90 1.95 -8.38
C GLU A 67 1.48 1.51 -7.98
N ILE A 68 0.83 0.78 -8.87
CA ILE A 68 -0.50 0.20 -8.70
C ILE A 68 -0.48 -1.25 -9.16
N GLU A 69 -1.19 -2.13 -8.47
CA GLU A 69 -1.26 -3.56 -8.80
C GLU A 69 -2.15 -3.88 -10.02
N HIS A 70 -3.10 -3.02 -10.36
CA HIS A 70 -4.02 -3.23 -11.50
C HIS A 70 -3.35 -2.84 -12.82
N VAL A 71 -2.43 -3.67 -13.28
CA VAL A 71 -1.68 -3.51 -14.54
C VAL A 71 -1.85 -4.74 -15.43
N ASN A 72 -1.57 -4.60 -16.73
CA ASN A 72 -1.64 -5.72 -17.66
C ASN A 72 -0.51 -6.73 -17.42
N VAL A 73 -0.82 -7.83 -16.74
CA VAL A 73 0.16 -8.87 -16.38
C VAL A 73 0.71 -9.56 -17.61
N GLN A 74 -0.10 -9.82 -18.66
CA GLN A 74 0.36 -10.48 -19.89
C GLN A 74 1.45 -9.65 -20.59
N ALA A 75 1.29 -8.32 -20.63
CA ALA A 75 2.33 -7.45 -21.19
C ALA A 75 3.62 -7.49 -20.37
N LEU A 76 3.52 -7.55 -19.03
CA LEU A 76 4.69 -7.72 -18.15
C LEU A 76 5.41 -9.05 -18.41
N GLU A 77 4.67 -10.16 -18.57
CA GLU A 77 5.23 -11.48 -18.89
C GLU A 77 5.98 -11.46 -20.23
N ASP A 78 5.42 -10.81 -21.24
CA ASP A 78 6.00 -10.77 -22.58
C ASP A 78 7.21 -9.81 -22.65
N LEU A 79 7.19 -8.68 -21.93
CA LEU A 79 8.36 -7.82 -21.75
C LEU A 79 9.50 -8.56 -21.01
N GLN A 80 9.16 -9.34 -19.98
CA GLN A 80 10.16 -10.14 -19.26
C GLN A 80 10.83 -11.18 -20.19
N LYS A 81 10.05 -11.86 -21.07
CA LYS A 81 10.59 -12.77 -22.09
C LYS A 81 11.51 -12.06 -23.09
N GLN A 82 11.28 -10.77 -23.34
CA GLN A 82 12.14 -9.92 -24.20
C GLN A 82 13.39 -9.41 -23.46
N GLY A 83 13.57 -9.75 -22.18
CA GLY A 83 14.75 -9.38 -21.39
C GLY A 83 14.60 -8.12 -20.55
N ILE A 84 13.43 -7.50 -20.53
CA ILE A 84 13.16 -6.36 -19.64
C ILE A 84 13.00 -6.90 -18.20
N LYS A 85 13.71 -6.29 -17.26
CA LYS A 85 13.57 -6.66 -15.86
C LYS A 85 12.25 -6.12 -15.29
N ILE A 86 11.45 -6.99 -14.65
CA ILE A 86 10.16 -6.62 -14.04
C ILE A 86 10.24 -6.87 -12.52
N ILE A 87 9.96 -5.84 -11.73
CA ILE A 87 9.99 -5.89 -10.26
C ILE A 87 8.72 -5.27 -9.68
N PRO A 88 7.94 -6.03 -8.90
CA PRO A 88 8.05 -7.46 -8.65
C PRO A 88 7.75 -8.30 -9.91
N SER A 89 8.05 -9.59 -9.87
CA SER A 89 7.82 -10.48 -11.02
C SER A 89 6.35 -10.48 -11.46
N PRO A 90 6.06 -10.69 -12.76
CA PRO A 90 4.68 -10.76 -13.25
C PRO A 90 3.83 -11.80 -12.51
N SER A 91 4.44 -12.92 -12.11
CA SER A 91 3.76 -13.97 -11.34
C SER A 91 3.34 -13.48 -9.94
N ALA A 92 4.19 -12.68 -9.27
CA ALA A 92 3.85 -12.09 -7.98
C ALA A 92 2.70 -11.06 -8.12
N VAL A 93 2.76 -10.22 -9.15
CA VAL A 93 1.68 -9.27 -9.45
C VAL A 93 0.37 -10.02 -9.70
N LYS A 94 0.38 -11.08 -10.52
CA LYS A 94 -0.79 -11.90 -10.84
C LYS A 94 -1.45 -12.51 -9.61
N ILE A 95 -0.65 -13.07 -8.69
CA ILE A 95 -1.15 -13.66 -7.44
C ILE A 95 -1.83 -12.59 -6.60
N ILE A 96 -1.19 -11.44 -6.43
CA ILE A 96 -1.67 -10.40 -5.51
C ILE A 96 -2.84 -9.60 -6.08
N GLN A 97 -2.89 -9.43 -7.40
CA GLN A 97 -3.96 -8.72 -8.11
C GLN A 97 -5.34 -9.39 -7.96
N GLN A 98 -5.37 -10.70 -7.67
CA GLN A 98 -6.57 -11.49 -7.56
C GLN A 98 -6.71 -12.07 -6.15
N LYS A 99 -7.76 -11.68 -5.42
CA LYS A 99 -8.00 -12.12 -4.05
C LYS A 99 -8.09 -13.65 -3.91
N ILE A 100 -8.69 -14.32 -4.91
CA ILE A 100 -8.78 -15.78 -4.95
C ILE A 100 -7.37 -16.38 -4.98
N LEU A 101 -6.53 -15.98 -5.95
CA LEU A 101 -5.16 -16.49 -6.06
C LEU A 101 -4.31 -16.15 -4.83
N GLN A 102 -4.54 -14.99 -4.23
CA GLN A 102 -3.84 -14.57 -3.03
C GLN A 102 -4.19 -15.47 -1.83
N LYS A 103 -5.47 -15.82 -1.65
CA LYS A 103 -5.91 -16.72 -0.57
C LYS A 103 -5.44 -18.16 -0.80
N GLU A 104 -5.52 -18.66 -2.03
CA GLU A 104 -4.98 -19.98 -2.40
C GLU A 104 -3.45 -20.04 -2.18
N PHE A 105 -2.73 -18.95 -2.47
CA PHE A 105 -1.31 -18.83 -2.19
C PHE A 105 -1.01 -18.92 -0.69
N TYR A 106 -1.78 -18.24 0.15
CA TYR A 106 -1.60 -18.32 1.61
C TYR A 106 -1.87 -19.74 2.12
N GLN A 107 -2.97 -20.35 1.71
CA GLN A 107 -3.34 -21.70 2.11
C GLN A 107 -2.28 -22.74 1.69
N LYS A 108 -1.83 -22.70 0.44
CA LYS A 108 -0.81 -23.60 -0.10
C LYS A 108 0.52 -23.52 0.65
N ASN A 109 0.87 -22.36 1.15
CA ASN A 109 2.15 -22.10 1.81
C ASN A 109 2.03 -22.03 3.35
N GLU A 110 0.90 -22.47 3.90
CA GLU A 110 0.62 -22.50 5.35
C GLU A 110 0.83 -21.11 6.01
N ILE A 111 0.51 -20.05 5.30
CA ILE A 111 0.52 -18.67 5.81
C ILE A 111 -0.83 -18.43 6.48
N PRO A 112 -0.87 -18.10 7.79
CA PRO A 112 -2.10 -17.90 8.51
C PRO A 112 -2.97 -16.81 7.89
N SER A 113 -4.17 -17.15 7.46
CA SER A 113 -5.19 -16.19 7.01
C SER A 113 -6.56 -16.70 7.46
N PRO A 114 -7.59 -15.84 7.58
CA PRO A 114 -8.93 -16.27 7.96
C PRO A 114 -9.43 -17.40 7.04
N ASP A 115 -10.16 -18.35 7.60
CA ASP A 115 -10.82 -19.42 6.83
C ASP A 115 -11.66 -18.80 5.72
N PHE A 116 -11.68 -19.43 4.55
CA PHE A 116 -12.33 -18.85 3.39
C PHE A 116 -13.01 -19.86 2.48
N GLN A 117 -13.98 -19.38 1.70
CA GLN A 117 -14.59 -20.06 0.57
C GLN A 117 -14.45 -19.19 -0.68
N VAL A 118 -14.06 -19.80 -1.78
CA VAL A 118 -14.13 -19.16 -3.11
C VAL A 118 -15.50 -19.43 -3.70
N ILE A 119 -16.14 -18.40 -4.27
CA ILE A 119 -17.39 -18.50 -5.01
C ILE A 119 -17.25 -17.82 -6.37
N GLN A 120 -17.94 -18.35 -7.40
CA GLN A 120 -18.05 -17.70 -8.72
C GLN A 120 -19.29 -16.82 -8.79
N ASP A 121 -20.36 -17.21 -8.09
CA ASP A 121 -21.59 -16.46 -7.95
C ASP A 121 -22.20 -16.65 -6.55
N LYS A 122 -23.23 -15.87 -6.22
CA LYS A 122 -23.87 -15.89 -4.90
C LYS A 122 -24.65 -17.17 -4.59
N LEU A 123 -24.95 -18.03 -5.58
CA LEU A 123 -25.66 -19.29 -5.36
C LEU A 123 -24.77 -20.37 -4.75
N GLU A 124 -23.46 -20.18 -4.86
CA GLU A 124 -22.46 -21.12 -4.33
C GLU A 124 -22.18 -20.91 -2.82
N VAL A 125 -22.78 -19.90 -2.19
CA VAL A 125 -22.50 -19.54 -0.80
C VAL A 125 -22.92 -20.68 0.13
N ASN A 126 -21.91 -21.29 0.78
CA ASN A 126 -22.05 -22.30 1.83
C ASN A 126 -21.00 -22.03 2.92
N PHE A 127 -21.05 -20.84 3.51
CA PHE A 127 -20.07 -20.38 4.49
C PHE A 127 -20.79 -19.87 5.73
N PRO A 128 -20.28 -20.18 6.95
CA PRO A 128 -20.96 -19.79 8.18
C PRO A 128 -20.98 -18.27 8.39
N LEU A 129 -22.11 -17.75 8.84
CA LEU A 129 -22.27 -16.36 9.25
C LEU A 129 -21.67 -16.12 10.66
N PRO A 130 -21.10 -14.94 10.92
CA PRO A 130 -20.87 -13.83 10.01
C PRO A 130 -19.62 -14.02 9.16
N PHE A 131 -19.60 -13.42 7.94
CA PHE A 131 -18.43 -13.44 7.06
C PHE A 131 -18.23 -12.12 6.31
N VAL A 132 -17.06 -11.97 5.71
CA VAL A 132 -16.71 -10.84 4.84
C VAL A 132 -16.68 -11.33 3.40
N GLN A 133 -17.44 -10.70 2.50
CA GLN A 133 -17.29 -10.91 1.06
C GLN A 133 -16.30 -9.89 0.50
N LYS A 134 -15.28 -10.38 -0.23
CA LYS A 134 -14.30 -9.58 -0.95
C LYS A 134 -14.34 -9.93 -2.43
N LEU A 135 -14.57 -8.95 -3.30
CA LEU A 135 -14.52 -9.17 -4.75
C LEU A 135 -13.12 -9.63 -5.18
N ASN A 136 -13.06 -10.57 -6.13
CA ASN A 136 -11.79 -11.10 -6.62
C ASN A 136 -10.87 -10.04 -7.19
N THR A 137 -11.41 -9.05 -7.92
CA THR A 137 -10.67 -7.96 -8.55
C THR A 137 -11.37 -6.61 -8.33
N GLY A 138 -10.65 -5.51 -8.50
CA GLY A 138 -11.22 -4.15 -8.46
C GLY A 138 -11.49 -3.57 -7.08
N GLY A 139 -11.18 -4.30 -6.00
CA GLY A 139 -11.25 -3.79 -4.63
C GLY A 139 -10.01 -2.98 -4.25
N TYR A 140 -10.20 -1.78 -3.70
CA TYR A 140 -9.15 -0.92 -3.15
C TYR A 140 -9.74 0.05 -2.14
N ASP A 141 -8.98 0.46 -1.12
CA ASP A 141 -9.41 1.42 -0.11
C ASP A 141 -10.83 1.09 0.46
N GLY A 142 -11.07 -0.19 0.83
CA GLY A 142 -12.35 -0.66 1.38
C GLY A 142 -13.48 -0.84 0.37
N LYS A 143 -13.30 -0.51 -0.90
CA LYS A 143 -14.26 -0.84 -1.96
C LYS A 143 -14.16 -2.32 -2.32
N GLY A 144 -15.29 -2.93 -2.67
CA GLY A 144 -15.35 -4.36 -2.98
C GLY A 144 -15.20 -5.26 -1.75
N VAL A 145 -15.46 -4.74 -0.55
CA VAL A 145 -15.50 -5.46 0.72
C VAL A 145 -16.82 -5.15 1.43
N GLN A 146 -17.53 -6.19 1.87
CA GLN A 146 -18.73 -6.03 2.69
C GLN A 146 -18.82 -7.13 3.75
N VAL A 147 -19.42 -6.79 4.90
CA VAL A 147 -19.64 -7.74 5.99
C VAL A 147 -21.09 -8.23 5.95
N ILE A 148 -21.29 -9.52 5.96
CA ILE A 148 -22.59 -10.19 6.02
C ILE A 148 -22.72 -10.82 7.42
N ARG A 149 -23.68 -10.31 8.21
CA ARG A 149 -23.83 -10.66 9.63
C ARG A 149 -24.94 -11.66 9.92
N ASN A 150 -25.95 -11.67 9.04
CA ASN A 150 -27.16 -12.47 9.26
C ASN A 150 -27.81 -12.86 7.92
N GLU A 151 -28.77 -13.79 7.97
CA GLU A 151 -29.44 -14.33 6.79
C GLU A 151 -30.13 -13.25 5.91
N LYS A 152 -30.65 -12.17 6.51
CA LYS A 152 -31.29 -11.10 5.73
C LYS A 152 -30.30 -10.33 4.87
N GLU A 153 -29.06 -10.22 5.30
CA GLU A 153 -28.01 -9.53 4.57
C GLU A 153 -27.47 -10.36 3.39
N LEU A 154 -27.80 -11.65 3.28
CA LEU A 154 -27.45 -12.48 2.12
C LEU A 154 -28.05 -11.94 0.81
N GLU A 155 -29.16 -11.19 0.87
CA GLU A 155 -29.74 -10.53 -0.30
C GLU A 155 -28.80 -9.46 -0.90
N ASN A 156 -27.91 -8.89 -0.08
CA ASN A 156 -26.95 -7.85 -0.48
C ASN A 156 -25.69 -8.41 -1.14
N LEU A 157 -25.54 -9.73 -1.20
CA LEU A 157 -24.35 -10.35 -1.79
C LEU A 157 -24.18 -9.92 -3.26
N TRP A 158 -22.95 -9.56 -3.58
CA TRP A 158 -22.58 -9.35 -4.97
C TRP A 158 -22.56 -10.68 -5.72
N ASP A 159 -23.16 -10.67 -6.89
CA ASP A 159 -23.20 -11.79 -7.81
C ASP A 159 -21.97 -11.74 -8.72
N ALA A 160 -20.81 -12.07 -8.17
CA ALA A 160 -19.52 -11.97 -8.85
C ALA A 160 -18.47 -12.88 -8.16
N PRO A 161 -17.41 -13.29 -8.89
CA PRO A 161 -16.30 -14.03 -8.31
C PRO A 161 -15.76 -13.33 -7.07
N SER A 162 -15.76 -14.03 -5.94
CA SER A 162 -15.48 -13.46 -4.63
C SER A 162 -14.78 -14.48 -3.71
N VAL A 163 -14.15 -13.95 -2.69
CA VAL A 163 -13.71 -14.70 -1.51
C VAL A 163 -14.63 -14.35 -0.34
N LEU A 164 -15.20 -15.37 0.30
CA LEU A 164 -15.87 -15.23 1.60
C LEU A 164 -14.86 -15.60 2.69
N GLU A 165 -14.68 -14.73 3.67
CA GLU A 165 -13.72 -14.93 4.75
C GLU A 165 -14.42 -14.90 6.10
N ALA A 166 -14.01 -15.77 7.03
CA ALA A 166 -14.45 -15.69 8.40
C ALA A 166 -14.18 -14.31 9.00
N LEU A 167 -15.17 -13.74 9.67
CA LEU A 167 -15.05 -12.44 10.32
C LEU A 167 -14.12 -12.56 11.53
N VAL A 168 -13.01 -11.83 11.52
CA VAL A 168 -12.04 -11.78 12.63
C VAL A 168 -12.50 -10.75 13.67
N ASP A 169 -12.44 -11.13 14.94
CA ASP A 169 -12.65 -10.18 16.05
C ASP A 169 -11.34 -9.43 16.31
N ILE A 170 -11.15 -8.36 15.57
CA ILE A 170 -9.89 -7.60 15.47
C ILE A 170 -9.64 -6.82 16.77
N GLU A 171 -8.46 -6.97 17.34
CA GLU A 171 -7.91 -6.11 18.40
C GLU A 171 -7.09 -4.96 17.78
N LYS A 172 -6.18 -5.30 16.84
CA LYS A 172 -5.35 -4.33 16.11
C LYS A 172 -5.22 -4.69 14.64
N GLU A 173 -5.19 -3.66 13.81
CA GLU A 173 -4.72 -3.78 12.43
C GLU A 173 -3.24 -3.42 12.39
N LEU A 174 -2.43 -4.30 11.79
CA LEU A 174 -0.99 -4.16 11.72
C LEU A 174 -0.53 -4.23 10.27
N SER A 175 0.64 -3.69 9.99
CA SER A 175 1.31 -3.82 8.70
C SER A 175 2.80 -4.06 8.91
N VAL A 176 3.37 -4.93 8.09
CA VAL A 176 4.81 -5.12 8.01
C VAL A 176 5.26 -4.98 6.57
N ILE A 177 6.32 -4.21 6.35
CA ILE A 177 6.91 -4.04 5.02
C ILE A 177 8.19 -4.85 4.96
N VAL A 178 8.33 -5.61 3.88
CA VAL A 178 9.51 -6.43 3.62
C VAL A 178 10.05 -6.15 2.22
N ALA A 179 11.37 -5.97 2.13
CA ALA A 179 12.10 -5.82 0.88
C ALA A 179 12.98 -7.04 0.63
N LYS A 180 13.02 -7.51 -0.62
CA LYS A 180 13.90 -8.58 -1.09
C LYS A 180 14.54 -8.19 -2.42
N ASN A 181 15.86 -8.30 -2.54
CA ASN A 181 16.56 -8.08 -3.80
C ASN A 181 16.87 -9.42 -4.53
N ASP A 182 17.41 -9.35 -5.74
CA ASP A 182 17.76 -10.54 -6.52
C ASP A 182 18.93 -11.35 -5.95
N LYS A 183 19.72 -10.74 -5.05
CA LYS A 183 20.80 -11.43 -4.33
C LYS A 183 20.28 -12.26 -3.16
N GLY A 184 18.99 -12.20 -2.88
CA GLY A 184 18.35 -12.91 -1.77
C GLY A 184 18.46 -12.18 -0.42
N GLU A 185 19.00 -10.96 -0.39
CA GLU A 185 18.97 -10.14 0.83
C GLU A 185 17.53 -9.77 1.15
N VAL A 186 17.18 -9.84 2.43
CA VAL A 186 15.86 -9.48 2.95
C VAL A 186 16.02 -8.47 4.08
N LYS A 187 15.22 -7.42 4.04
CA LYS A 187 15.09 -6.44 5.14
C LYS A 187 13.62 -6.26 5.47
N VAL A 188 13.32 -6.24 6.76
CA VAL A 188 11.97 -6.10 7.29
C VAL A 188 11.91 -4.81 8.10
N PHE A 189 10.91 -3.98 7.83
CA PHE A 189 10.66 -2.79 8.63
C PHE A 189 9.96 -3.16 9.93
N PRO A 190 10.13 -2.38 11.00
CA PRO A 190 9.37 -2.56 12.23
C PRO A 190 7.85 -2.56 11.97
N VAL A 191 7.14 -3.33 12.76
CA VAL A 191 5.69 -3.47 12.63
C VAL A 191 5.01 -2.13 12.90
N THR A 192 4.11 -1.76 12.02
CA THR A 192 3.30 -0.54 12.10
C THR A 192 1.87 -0.89 12.53
N GLU A 193 1.33 -0.17 13.51
CA GLU A 193 -0.08 -0.22 13.87
C GLU A 193 -0.87 0.73 12.96
N MET A 194 -1.95 0.24 12.37
CA MET A 194 -2.83 0.99 11.47
C MET A 194 -4.16 1.26 12.17
N VAL A 195 -4.57 2.53 12.18
CA VAL A 195 -5.86 2.94 12.73
C VAL A 195 -6.73 3.45 11.59
N ALA A 196 -7.80 2.73 11.31
CA ALA A 196 -8.74 3.10 10.27
C ALA A 196 -9.72 4.19 10.75
N ASN A 197 -10.08 5.10 9.84
CA ASN A 197 -11.18 6.02 10.05
C ASN A 197 -12.51 5.28 9.90
N PRO A 198 -13.34 5.16 10.97
CA PRO A 198 -14.55 4.36 10.91
C PRO A 198 -15.62 4.90 9.95
N ARG A 199 -15.52 6.17 9.53
CA ARG A 199 -16.47 6.79 8.61
C ARG A 199 -16.08 6.63 7.14
N LEU A 200 -14.76 6.71 6.85
CA LEU A 200 -14.24 6.70 5.49
C LEU A 200 -13.73 5.33 5.05
N ASN A 201 -13.60 4.40 5.99
CA ASN A 201 -12.96 3.09 5.77
C ASN A 201 -11.58 3.23 5.08
N LEU A 202 -10.83 4.25 5.46
CA LEU A 202 -9.49 4.57 4.98
C LEU A 202 -8.55 4.63 6.18
N LEU A 203 -7.27 4.36 5.95
CA LEU A 203 -6.24 4.57 6.97
C LEU A 203 -6.29 6.02 7.46
N ASP A 204 -6.55 6.20 8.74
CA ASP A 204 -6.64 7.50 9.41
C ASP A 204 -5.26 7.97 9.86
N PHE A 205 -4.59 7.13 10.66
CA PHE A 205 -3.19 7.32 11.04
C PHE A 205 -2.53 5.96 11.31
N ASN A 206 -1.22 5.95 11.31
CA ASN A 206 -0.42 4.81 11.72
C ASN A 206 0.67 5.21 12.70
N ILE A 207 1.19 4.22 13.43
CA ILE A 207 2.21 4.38 14.47
C ILE A 207 3.26 3.29 14.31
N CYS A 208 4.52 3.66 14.31
CA CYS A 208 5.67 2.75 14.27
C CYS A 208 6.72 3.16 15.33
N PRO A 209 7.31 2.21 16.06
CA PRO A 209 6.92 0.80 16.09
C PRO A 209 5.58 0.58 16.79
N SER A 210 4.89 -0.50 16.42
CA SER A 210 3.70 -0.97 17.16
C SER A 210 4.11 -1.59 18.49
N GLU A 211 3.34 -1.33 19.54
CA GLU A 211 3.50 -2.01 20.81
C GLU A 211 2.79 -3.37 20.77
N ILE A 212 3.56 -4.42 20.58
CA ILE A 212 3.15 -5.82 20.54
C ILE A 212 4.07 -6.66 21.43
N SER A 213 3.59 -7.82 21.88
CA SER A 213 4.41 -8.74 22.68
C SER A 213 5.40 -9.51 21.79
N ASP A 214 6.42 -10.10 22.41
CA ASP A 214 7.41 -10.94 21.72
C ASP A 214 6.76 -12.15 21.03
N GLU A 215 5.67 -12.68 21.59
CA GLU A 215 4.90 -13.80 21.00
C GLU A 215 4.22 -13.36 19.70
N ILE A 216 3.66 -12.15 19.67
CA ILE A 216 3.05 -11.59 18.46
C ILE A 216 4.11 -11.29 17.42
N GLN A 217 5.24 -10.69 17.83
CA GLN A 217 6.38 -10.45 16.93
C GLN A 217 6.86 -11.77 16.29
N THR A 218 6.99 -12.83 17.07
CA THR A 218 7.41 -14.16 16.56
C THR A 218 6.43 -14.71 15.52
N GLN A 219 5.12 -14.55 15.72
CA GLN A 219 4.12 -14.95 14.70
C GLN A 219 4.28 -14.15 13.41
N ILE A 220 4.49 -12.83 13.51
CA ILE A 220 4.70 -11.96 12.35
C ILE A 220 5.97 -12.33 11.59
N ASP A 221 7.07 -12.57 12.30
CA ASP A 221 8.35 -12.98 11.69
C ASP A 221 8.22 -14.32 10.94
N GLU A 222 7.45 -15.26 11.47
CA GLU A 222 7.18 -16.52 10.78
C GLU A 222 6.32 -16.33 9.53
N ILE A 223 5.29 -15.49 9.60
CA ILE A 223 4.47 -15.11 8.44
C ILE A 223 5.34 -14.50 7.33
N VAL A 224 6.15 -13.51 7.68
CA VAL A 224 7.06 -12.84 6.73
C VAL A 224 8.03 -13.84 6.11
N ARG A 225 8.64 -14.69 6.92
CA ARG A 225 9.57 -15.73 6.45
C ARG A 225 8.90 -16.67 5.44
N LYS A 226 7.73 -17.22 5.76
CA LYS A 226 6.95 -18.11 4.87
C LYS A 226 6.58 -17.38 3.58
N PHE A 227 6.09 -16.14 3.70
CA PHE A 227 5.69 -15.33 2.55
C PHE A 227 6.86 -15.09 1.59
N ILE A 228 8.01 -14.62 2.09
CA ILE A 228 9.18 -14.30 1.27
C ILE A 228 9.83 -15.54 0.65
N GLN A 229 9.78 -16.69 1.32
CA GLN A 229 10.24 -17.96 0.76
C GLN A 229 9.35 -18.44 -0.38
N ALA A 230 8.04 -18.32 -0.23
CA ALA A 230 7.06 -18.77 -1.21
C ALA A 230 6.91 -17.81 -2.41
N MET A 231 6.99 -16.49 -2.15
CA MET A 231 6.86 -15.44 -3.14
C MET A 231 8.15 -15.28 -3.95
N ALA A 232 8.52 -16.19 -4.79
CA ALA A 232 9.78 -16.25 -5.54
C ALA A 232 10.04 -15.02 -6.44
N SER A 233 10.07 -13.81 -5.83
CA SER A 233 10.23 -12.52 -6.49
C SER A 233 11.07 -11.58 -5.63
N SER A 234 11.94 -10.80 -6.25
CA SER A 234 12.42 -9.55 -5.68
C SER A 234 11.30 -8.52 -5.71
N GLY A 235 11.32 -7.59 -4.77
CA GLY A 235 10.28 -6.57 -4.64
C GLY A 235 10.24 -5.97 -3.24
N LEU A 236 9.32 -5.05 -3.08
CA LEU A 236 8.90 -4.56 -1.78
C LEU A 236 7.43 -4.95 -1.62
N PHE A 237 7.12 -5.60 -0.50
CA PHE A 237 5.79 -6.11 -0.19
C PHE A 237 5.33 -5.54 1.14
N ALA A 238 4.09 -5.07 1.19
CA ALA A 238 3.44 -4.71 2.43
C ALA A 238 2.40 -5.80 2.76
N ILE A 239 2.53 -6.40 3.93
CA ILE A 239 1.63 -7.45 4.43
C ILE A 239 0.76 -6.82 5.50
N GLU A 240 -0.53 -6.70 5.24
CA GLU A 240 -1.52 -6.26 6.22
C GLU A 240 -1.98 -7.44 7.07
N LEU A 241 -2.06 -7.21 8.38
CA LEU A 241 -2.30 -8.24 9.37
C LEU A 241 -3.43 -7.82 10.31
N PHE A 242 -4.22 -8.78 10.74
CA PHE A 242 -5.13 -8.64 11.87
C PHE A 242 -4.54 -9.38 13.08
N LEU A 243 -4.39 -8.67 14.19
CA LEU A 243 -4.23 -9.27 15.49
C LEU A 243 -5.62 -9.42 16.09
N ASP A 244 -6.03 -10.66 16.38
CA ASP A 244 -7.32 -10.90 17.02
C ASP A 244 -7.22 -10.83 18.56
N LYS A 245 -8.37 -10.73 19.24
CA LYS A 245 -8.45 -10.66 20.71
C LYS A 245 -7.94 -11.89 21.44
N ASN A 246 -7.66 -12.98 20.72
CA ASN A 246 -7.08 -14.19 21.29
C ASN A 246 -5.56 -14.23 21.13
N GLY A 247 -4.95 -13.17 20.59
CA GLY A 247 -3.51 -13.07 20.37
C GLY A 247 -3.02 -13.84 19.13
N LYS A 248 -3.90 -14.16 18.17
CA LYS A 248 -3.52 -14.78 16.91
C LYS A 248 -3.38 -13.76 15.80
N VAL A 249 -2.33 -13.90 14.98
CA VAL A 249 -2.07 -13.03 13.84
C VAL A 249 -2.54 -13.70 12.54
N TRP A 250 -3.28 -12.96 11.73
CA TRP A 250 -3.84 -13.37 10.47
C TRP A 250 -3.44 -12.42 9.35
N VAL A 251 -3.04 -12.96 8.19
CA VAL A 251 -2.82 -12.12 7.00
C VAL A 251 -4.18 -11.70 6.44
N ASN A 252 -4.38 -10.40 6.34
CA ASN A 252 -5.52 -9.79 5.65
C ASN A 252 -5.31 -9.79 4.14
N GLU A 253 -4.29 -9.05 3.70
CA GLU A 253 -3.89 -8.97 2.31
C GLU A 253 -2.43 -8.54 2.15
N THR A 254 -1.93 -8.60 0.93
CA THR A 254 -0.57 -8.15 0.59
C THR A 254 -0.62 -7.20 -0.59
N ALA A 255 0.18 -6.14 -0.54
CA ALA A 255 0.45 -5.28 -1.68
C ALA A 255 1.87 -5.54 -2.23
N PRO A 256 2.06 -5.65 -3.55
CA PRO A 256 3.35 -5.99 -4.17
C PRO A 256 4.15 -4.72 -4.55
N ARG A 257 4.07 -3.68 -3.74
CA ARG A 257 4.57 -2.33 -4.03
C ARG A 257 4.73 -1.52 -2.75
N LEU A 258 5.22 -0.32 -2.90
CA LEU A 258 5.17 0.74 -1.90
C LEU A 258 3.77 0.86 -1.31
N HIS A 259 3.67 1.14 -0.02
CA HIS A 259 2.41 1.13 0.69
C HIS A 259 2.21 2.37 1.58
N ASN A 260 0.93 2.74 1.78
CA ASN A 260 0.58 3.90 2.59
C ASN A 260 1.05 3.75 4.06
N SER A 261 1.01 2.54 4.61
CA SER A 261 1.50 2.27 5.98
C SER A 261 2.99 2.53 6.15
N GLY A 262 3.76 2.57 5.06
CA GLY A 262 5.20 2.84 5.10
C GLY A 262 5.61 4.30 4.85
N HIS A 263 4.67 5.24 4.71
CA HIS A 263 5.03 6.64 4.49
C HIS A 263 5.84 7.24 5.65
N LEU A 264 5.52 6.85 6.88
CA LEU A 264 6.24 7.27 8.08
C LEU A 264 7.74 6.91 8.07
N THR A 265 8.13 5.92 7.24
CA THR A 265 9.54 5.49 7.14
C THR A 265 10.45 6.56 6.54
N GLN A 266 9.90 7.60 5.90
CA GLN A 266 10.71 8.68 5.32
C GLN A 266 11.53 9.42 6.37
N GLU A 267 10.98 9.65 7.55
CA GLU A 267 11.64 10.33 8.66
C GLU A 267 11.80 9.44 9.91
N GLY A 268 10.99 8.39 10.02
CA GLY A 268 10.93 7.53 11.21
C GLY A 268 11.96 6.41 11.25
N ASN A 269 12.56 6.05 10.12
CA ASN A 269 13.47 4.92 10.01
C ASN A 269 14.83 5.35 9.43
N SER A 270 15.86 4.54 9.66
CA SER A 270 17.20 4.75 9.11
C SER A 270 17.19 4.92 7.58
N ASN A 271 16.29 4.22 6.90
CA ASN A 271 16.02 4.40 5.47
C ASN A 271 14.53 4.18 5.18
N SER A 272 14.03 4.91 4.19
CA SER A 272 12.61 4.83 3.81
C SER A 272 12.28 3.59 2.99
N GLN A 273 10.99 3.22 2.94
CA GLN A 273 10.51 2.21 1.99
C GLN A 273 10.81 2.60 0.53
N PHE A 274 10.88 3.89 0.23
CA PHE A 274 11.17 4.40 -1.12
C PHE A 274 12.63 4.18 -1.49
N GLU A 275 13.57 4.46 -0.58
CA GLU A 275 14.98 4.13 -0.74
C GLU A 275 15.19 2.62 -0.90
N GLN A 276 14.50 1.80 -0.08
CA GLN A 276 14.58 0.35 -0.19
C GLN A 276 14.05 -0.15 -1.54
N MET A 277 12.92 0.39 -2.01
CA MET A 277 12.39 0.01 -3.32
C MET A 277 13.34 0.38 -4.46
N TYR A 278 13.95 1.56 -4.42
CA TYR A 278 14.98 1.95 -5.38
C TYR A 278 16.16 0.96 -5.35
N ARG A 279 16.64 0.57 -4.15
CA ARG A 279 17.73 -0.40 -4.02
C ARG A 279 17.35 -1.77 -4.56
N VAL A 280 16.12 -2.21 -4.35
CA VAL A 280 15.59 -3.46 -4.95
C VAL A 280 15.60 -3.37 -6.47
N VAL A 281 15.07 -2.28 -7.04
CA VAL A 281 15.03 -2.05 -8.50
C VAL A 281 16.43 -2.08 -9.12
N LYS A 282 17.40 -1.47 -8.46
CA LYS A 282 18.81 -1.41 -8.89
C LYS A 282 19.63 -2.65 -8.51
N ASN A 283 19.06 -3.59 -7.74
CA ASN A 283 19.75 -4.73 -7.16
C ASN A 283 21.01 -4.31 -6.34
N LEU A 284 20.89 -3.21 -5.59
CA LEU A 284 21.90 -2.73 -4.64
C LEU A 284 21.78 -3.47 -3.31
N PRO A 285 22.79 -3.39 -2.43
CA PRO A 285 22.67 -3.85 -1.05
C PRO A 285 21.49 -3.16 -0.36
N LEU A 286 20.67 -3.93 0.35
CA LEU A 286 19.53 -3.38 1.07
C LEU A 286 20.01 -2.58 2.29
N ALA A 287 19.34 -1.46 2.54
CA ALA A 287 19.65 -0.58 3.64
C ALA A 287 19.08 -1.10 4.96
N ASP A 288 19.57 -0.56 6.05
CA ASP A 288 19.01 -0.76 7.38
C ASP A 288 17.61 -0.13 7.51
N THR A 289 16.74 -0.76 8.28
CA THR A 289 15.31 -0.42 8.40
C THR A 289 14.90 -0.05 9.83
N ASP A 290 15.86 0.08 10.75
CA ASP A 290 15.59 0.36 12.16
C ASP A 290 14.88 1.70 12.36
N ALA A 291 14.02 1.75 13.37
CA ALA A 291 13.36 2.97 13.82
C ALA A 291 13.99 3.43 15.15
N ASP A 292 14.59 4.61 15.14
CA ASP A 292 15.22 5.19 16.33
C ASP A 292 14.22 5.90 17.26
N LYS A 293 13.04 6.21 16.74
CA LYS A 293 12.00 6.98 17.44
C LYS A 293 10.60 6.45 17.09
N TYR A 294 9.64 6.82 17.92
CA TYR A 294 8.25 6.68 17.52
C TYR A 294 7.93 7.64 16.38
N SER A 295 7.33 7.11 15.34
CA SER A 295 6.86 7.88 14.19
C SER A 295 5.38 7.61 13.95
N GLY A 296 4.66 8.64 13.56
CA GLY A 296 3.25 8.52 13.17
C GLY A 296 2.99 9.24 11.86
N MET A 297 2.00 8.77 11.15
CA MET A 297 1.56 9.39 9.89
C MET A 297 0.05 9.48 9.85
N PHE A 298 -0.47 10.58 9.35
CA PHE A 298 -1.87 10.66 8.92
C PHE A 298 -2.01 11.25 7.53
N ASN A 299 -3.03 10.77 6.81
CA ASN A 299 -3.30 11.24 5.46
C ASN A 299 -4.01 12.60 5.46
N LEU A 300 -3.58 13.48 4.57
CA LEU A 300 -4.33 14.68 4.20
C LEU A 300 -5.31 14.30 3.10
N VAL A 301 -6.59 14.23 3.45
CA VAL A 301 -7.67 13.85 2.51
C VAL A 301 -8.61 15.01 2.29
N GLY A 302 -9.15 15.09 1.07
CA GLY A 302 -10.16 16.11 0.75
C GLY A 302 -11.39 15.96 1.62
N GLU A 303 -11.80 17.05 2.26
CA GLU A 303 -12.96 17.11 3.15
C GLU A 303 -14.27 16.90 2.40
N ASP A 304 -15.25 16.34 3.09
CA ASP A 304 -16.60 16.16 2.54
C ASP A 304 -17.27 17.49 2.21
N GLY A 305 -17.93 17.51 1.05
CA GLY A 305 -18.60 18.72 0.57
C GLY A 305 -17.70 19.72 -0.16
N TYR A 306 -16.40 19.44 -0.30
CA TYR A 306 -15.46 20.29 -1.05
C TYR A 306 -14.99 19.58 -2.32
N GLN A 307 -15.06 20.32 -3.44
CA GLN A 307 -14.55 19.88 -4.75
C GLN A 307 -13.97 21.07 -5.52
N GLY A 308 -12.82 20.89 -6.16
CA GLY A 308 -12.15 21.91 -6.99
C GLY A 308 -10.71 22.17 -6.54
N LYS A 309 -10.18 23.35 -6.85
CA LYS A 309 -8.79 23.71 -6.58
C LYS A 309 -8.44 23.52 -5.10
N ALA A 310 -7.43 22.70 -4.83
CA ALA A 310 -7.02 22.35 -3.49
C ALA A 310 -6.48 23.54 -2.70
N TYR A 311 -6.90 23.65 -1.45
CA TYR A 311 -6.38 24.59 -0.48
C TYR A 311 -6.16 23.87 0.87
N TYR A 312 -4.99 24.09 1.45
CA TYR A 312 -4.59 23.45 2.71
C TYR A 312 -4.71 24.49 3.83
N GLU A 313 -5.88 24.51 4.47
CA GLU A 313 -6.15 25.40 5.60
C GLU A 313 -5.34 24.95 6.82
N GLY A 314 -4.62 25.87 7.47
CA GLY A 314 -3.77 25.58 8.63
C GLY A 314 -2.35 25.09 8.30
N LEU A 315 -1.99 24.93 7.03
CA LEU A 315 -0.67 24.43 6.62
C LEU A 315 0.50 25.25 7.21
N GLU A 316 0.40 26.59 7.19
CA GLU A 316 1.46 27.46 7.71
C GLU A 316 1.71 27.27 9.21
N ASP A 317 0.67 26.95 9.97
CA ASP A 317 0.81 26.71 11.41
C ASP A 317 1.42 25.34 11.70
N VAL A 318 1.05 24.33 10.92
CA VAL A 318 1.64 23.00 11.01
C VAL A 318 3.14 23.02 10.66
N LEU A 319 3.54 23.79 9.65
CA LEU A 319 4.94 23.92 9.24
C LEU A 319 5.85 24.57 10.30
N LYS A 320 5.29 25.23 11.32
CA LYS A 320 6.05 25.79 12.46
C LYS A 320 6.38 24.76 13.54
N LEU A 321 5.72 23.58 13.49
CA LEU A 321 5.84 22.58 14.54
C LEU A 321 7.11 21.75 14.35
N PRO A 322 7.88 21.49 15.42
CA PRO A 322 9.09 20.69 15.34
C PRO A 322 8.77 19.20 15.11
N LYS A 323 9.68 18.50 14.45
CA LYS A 323 9.56 17.06 14.15
C LYS A 323 8.25 16.72 13.41
N THR A 324 7.78 17.62 12.55
CA THR A 324 6.55 17.50 11.76
C THR A 324 6.88 17.76 10.30
N TYR A 325 6.59 16.79 9.43
CA TYR A 325 7.04 16.76 8.04
C TYR A 325 5.82 16.64 7.12
N VAL A 326 5.62 17.63 6.27
CA VAL A 326 4.47 17.69 5.37
C VAL A 326 4.87 17.26 3.97
N HIS A 327 4.18 16.28 3.43
CA HIS A 327 4.35 15.75 2.08
C HIS A 327 3.08 15.99 1.25
N LEU A 328 3.14 16.94 0.32
CA LEU A 328 2.04 17.21 -0.61
C LEU A 328 2.28 16.50 -1.94
N TYR A 329 1.21 15.89 -2.48
CA TYR A 329 1.34 15.05 -3.68
C TYR A 329 1.28 15.81 -5.01
N GLY A 330 1.12 17.15 -4.97
CA GLY A 330 1.10 17.98 -6.18
C GLY A 330 -0.19 17.88 -6.99
N LYS A 331 -1.25 17.30 -6.44
CA LYS A 331 -2.57 17.23 -7.09
C LYS A 331 -3.23 18.61 -7.04
N THR A 332 -3.71 19.11 -8.20
CA THR A 332 -4.25 20.45 -8.32
C THR A 332 -5.67 20.60 -7.76
N GLU A 333 -6.45 19.51 -7.82
CA GLU A 333 -7.84 19.51 -7.38
C GLU A 333 -8.06 18.51 -6.25
N THR A 334 -8.92 18.90 -5.30
CA THR A 334 -9.41 18.02 -4.24
C THR A 334 -10.87 17.61 -4.47
N LYS A 335 -11.25 16.51 -3.88
CA LYS A 335 -12.64 16.03 -3.71
C LYS A 335 -12.70 15.17 -2.46
N SER A 336 -13.90 14.92 -1.95
CA SER A 336 -14.12 14.05 -0.78
C SER A 336 -13.32 12.75 -0.86
N GLY A 337 -12.55 12.45 0.20
CA GLY A 337 -11.73 11.24 0.34
C GLY A 337 -10.50 11.15 -0.54
N ARG A 338 -10.21 12.16 -1.41
CA ARG A 338 -8.99 12.14 -2.24
C ARG A 338 -7.76 12.36 -1.39
N LYS A 339 -6.81 11.43 -1.40
CA LYS A 339 -5.50 11.58 -0.74
C LYS A 339 -4.70 12.68 -1.44
N MET A 340 -4.42 13.77 -0.74
CA MET A 340 -3.77 14.98 -1.25
C MET A 340 -2.35 15.16 -0.73
N GLY A 341 -2.01 14.49 0.35
CA GLY A 341 -0.74 14.52 1.05
C GLY A 341 -0.76 13.63 2.27
N HIS A 342 0.30 13.69 3.05
CA HIS A 342 0.37 13.13 4.41
C HIS A 342 1.29 13.98 5.28
N ILE A 343 1.21 13.77 6.57
CA ILE A 343 2.10 14.39 7.55
C ILE A 343 2.74 13.28 8.37
N ASN A 344 4.07 13.28 8.43
CA ASN A 344 4.86 12.44 9.31
C ASN A 344 5.26 13.23 10.56
N ILE A 345 5.20 12.57 11.72
CA ILE A 345 5.49 13.16 13.02
C ILE A 345 6.43 12.24 13.78
N LEU A 346 7.45 12.82 14.41
CA LEU A 346 8.37 12.08 15.28
C LEU A 346 8.17 12.50 16.75
N ALA A 347 8.31 11.51 17.63
CA ALA A 347 8.25 11.69 19.07
C ALA A 347 9.23 10.75 19.79
N ASP A 348 9.55 11.07 21.05
CA ASP A 348 10.46 10.25 21.82
C ASP A 348 9.76 9.06 22.53
N ASN A 349 8.41 9.13 22.63
CA ASN A 349 7.57 8.05 23.14
C ASN A 349 6.17 8.06 22.47
N ARG A 350 5.40 6.98 22.67
CA ARG A 350 4.08 6.80 22.07
C ARG A 350 3.05 7.82 22.56
N GLU A 351 3.05 8.17 23.83
CA GLU A 351 2.09 9.11 24.41
C GLU A 351 2.23 10.49 23.78
N GLU A 352 3.46 11.02 23.72
CA GLU A 352 3.78 12.28 23.02
C GLU A 352 3.34 12.25 21.56
N LEU A 353 3.56 11.09 20.88
CA LEU A 353 3.16 10.92 19.48
C LEU A 353 1.65 11.05 19.31
N LEU A 354 0.86 10.37 20.15
CA LEU A 354 -0.61 10.38 20.09
C LEU A 354 -1.18 11.80 20.34
N GLU A 355 -0.60 12.52 21.30
CA GLU A 355 -0.99 13.93 21.57
C GLU A 355 -0.70 14.82 20.35
N LYS A 356 0.48 14.69 19.75
CA LYS A 356 0.86 15.42 18.53
C LYS A 356 -0.04 15.08 17.36
N LEU A 357 -0.30 13.78 17.09
CA LEU A 357 -1.19 13.33 16.02
C LEU A 357 -2.58 13.97 16.16
N THR A 358 -3.16 13.93 17.36
CA THR A 358 -4.47 14.50 17.64
C THR A 358 -4.49 16.02 17.45
N THR A 359 -3.48 16.71 17.97
CA THR A 359 -3.37 18.17 17.89
C THR A 359 -3.21 18.63 16.44
N ILE A 360 -2.22 18.07 15.73
CA ILE A 360 -1.88 18.50 14.37
C ILE A 360 -3.01 18.18 13.39
N LYS A 361 -3.66 17.02 13.55
CA LYS A 361 -4.81 16.65 12.74
C LYS A 361 -5.97 17.64 12.86
N SER A 362 -6.16 18.25 14.03
CA SER A 362 -7.19 19.27 14.24
C SER A 362 -6.83 20.64 13.62
N MET A 363 -5.56 20.87 13.31
CA MET A 363 -5.06 22.17 12.80
C MET A 363 -5.14 22.28 11.28
N ILE A 364 -5.23 21.17 10.55
CA ILE A 364 -5.11 21.17 9.09
C ILE A 364 -6.31 20.51 8.41
N ARG A 365 -6.78 21.13 7.33
CA ARG A 365 -7.87 20.61 6.50
C ARG A 365 -7.56 20.78 5.02
N VAL A 366 -8.03 19.86 4.21
CA VAL A 366 -7.92 19.97 2.73
C VAL A 366 -9.30 20.30 2.17
N ILE A 367 -9.46 21.54 1.77
CA ILE A 367 -10.72 22.09 1.25
C ILE A 367 -10.54 22.64 -0.16
N SER A 368 -11.61 23.09 -0.79
CA SER A 368 -11.54 23.92 -2.00
C SER A 368 -12.00 25.35 -1.64
N LYS A 369 -11.25 26.37 -2.08
CA LYS A 369 -11.75 27.75 -2.03
C LYS A 369 -12.82 27.91 -3.13
N LYS A 370 -14.01 28.32 -2.73
CA LYS A 370 -14.97 28.88 -3.71
C LYS A 370 -14.38 30.17 -4.24
N HIS A 371 -14.30 30.30 -5.55
CA HIS A 371 -13.95 31.55 -6.22
C HIS A 371 -15.04 32.58 -6.02
#